data_ed25c9d3f99c77ce1309898917c6602b
#
_entry.id   ed25c9d3f99c77ce1309898917c6602b
#
_cell.length_a   1.000
_cell.length_b   1.000
_cell.length_c   1.000
_cell.angle_alpha   90.00
_cell.angle_beta   90.00
_cell.angle_gamma   90.00
#
_symmetry.space_group_name_H-M   'P 1'
#
loop_
_entity.id
_entity.type
_entity.pdbx_description
1 polymer ?
#
loop_
_entity_poly.entity_id
_entity_poly.type
_entity_poly.pdbx_seq_one_letter_code
_entity_poly.pdbx_strand_id
1 'polypeptide(L)'
;RIYRVFGALSHPEEMQRDQNPLATTYWMDVTDSEEMRQTLELTRPLVAILMVDNYEELMKACPESKRSAVLAALEEKLNDWAAGSGGLLLSYDRDRYLFVFEEKDYGGYTEKKFDVLEKVRQVQAGEGVSATLSIGVGRDEDSFDQLFKNASLALEMALSRGGDQAVVKDRVNFEFYGGRSKSTEKRTKVKSRVMANALGELIDDAKQVYVMGHKYADMDSVGAAMGVCCIARKRGKKCQIVIDTENNAAHPLIRRMQAQPEYAGVLTTGGEAFLKCQPGTLLVVVDTNRPESVESEEMLETCNRVAVIDHHRRGSSYIEKMALNYHEPYASSASELVAELMQYLVEPSDVLKCEAEALLAGIVLDTKNFINRTGGRTFEAAAFLRRLGAD
;
A
#
# COMPACT_ATOMS: atom_id res chain seq x y z
N ARG A 1 -33.73 0.06 38.28
CA ARG A 1 -33.93 1.52 38.34
C ARG A 1 -32.62 2.21 38.69
N ILE A 2 -32.28 3.26 37.97
CA ILE A 2 -31.05 4.04 38.10
C ILE A 2 -31.45 5.43 38.63
N TYR A 3 -30.82 5.83 39.73
CA TYR A 3 -31.10 7.13 40.34
C TYR A 3 -29.83 7.99 40.33
N ARG A 4 -29.99 9.25 39.92
CA ARG A 4 -28.96 10.27 40.15
C ARG A 4 -29.29 10.97 41.48
N VAL A 5 -28.34 10.93 42.44
CA VAL A 5 -28.51 11.46 43.75
C VAL A 5 -27.68 12.74 43.90
N PHE A 6 -28.35 13.80 44.31
CA PHE A 6 -27.71 15.06 44.68
C PHE A 6 -27.87 15.26 46.19
N GLY A 7 -26.81 15.61 46.89
CA GLY A 7 -26.80 15.88 48.32
C GLY A 7 -26.34 17.29 48.65
N ALA A 8 -27.04 17.98 49.51
CA ALA A 8 -26.59 19.23 50.09
C ALA A 8 -26.58 19.13 51.62
N LEU A 9 -25.50 19.59 52.21
CA LEU A 9 -25.38 19.75 53.65
C LEU A 9 -25.73 21.21 54.02
N SER A 10 -26.72 21.41 54.82
CA SER A 10 -27.04 22.74 55.33
C SER A 10 -26.64 22.85 56.78
N HIS A 11 -25.95 23.92 57.10
CA HIS A 11 -25.66 24.33 58.47
C HIS A 11 -26.54 25.55 58.72
N PRO A 12 -27.61 25.43 59.51
CA PRO A 12 -28.36 26.61 59.92
C PRO A 12 -27.48 27.55 60.72
N GLU A 13 -27.51 28.84 60.41
CA GLU A 13 -26.67 29.88 61.07
C GLU A 13 -26.89 29.97 62.59
N GLU A 14 -27.94 29.34 63.13
CA GLU A 14 -28.31 29.35 64.56
C GLU A 14 -27.99 28.05 65.32
N MET A 15 -27.31 27.08 64.73
CA MET A 15 -27.02 25.81 65.40
C MET A 15 -25.85 25.96 66.39
N GLN A 16 -26.14 25.60 67.66
CA GLN A 16 -25.07 25.36 68.69
C GLN A 16 -24.11 24.22 68.19
N ARG A 17 -22.83 24.31 68.54
CA ARG A 17 -21.69 23.46 68.03
C ARG A 17 -21.85 21.95 68.17
N ASP A 18 -22.92 21.44 68.80
CA ASP A 18 -23.17 20.02 69.07
C ASP A 18 -24.31 19.38 68.28
N GLN A 19 -24.88 20.06 67.27
CA GLN A 19 -25.97 19.48 66.47
C GLN A 19 -25.42 18.95 65.10
N ASN A 20 -25.87 17.73 64.73
CA ASN A 20 -25.49 17.11 63.46
C ASN A 20 -26.01 17.93 62.29
N PRO A 21 -25.22 18.08 61.18
CA PRO A 21 -25.67 18.80 59.99
C PRO A 21 -26.87 18.10 59.35
N LEU A 22 -27.79 18.88 58.83
CA LEU A 22 -28.94 18.38 58.05
C LEU A 22 -28.49 18.09 56.62
N ALA A 23 -28.68 16.85 56.18
CA ALA A 23 -28.45 16.45 54.82
C ALA A 23 -29.78 16.33 54.07
N THR A 24 -29.91 17.06 52.99
CA THR A 24 -31.06 16.95 52.07
C THR A 24 -30.56 16.24 50.80
N THR A 25 -31.27 15.17 50.41
CA THR A 25 -30.94 14.43 49.20
C THR A 25 -32.10 14.45 48.22
N TYR A 26 -31.80 14.71 46.94
CA TYR A 26 -32.72 14.61 45.82
C TYR A 26 -32.40 13.37 45.01
N TRP A 27 -33.40 12.53 44.82
CA TRP A 27 -33.32 11.32 44.03
C TRP A 27 -34.08 11.52 42.74
N MET A 28 -33.39 11.57 41.64
CA MET A 28 -33.98 11.69 40.29
C MET A 28 -33.90 10.33 39.61
N ASP A 29 -35.02 9.75 39.25
CA ASP A 29 -35.06 8.56 38.44
C ASP A 29 -34.59 8.93 37.01
N VAL A 30 -33.47 8.35 36.59
CA VAL A 30 -32.83 8.54 35.29
C VAL A 30 -32.79 7.25 34.47
N THR A 31 -33.56 6.24 34.86
CA THR A 31 -33.57 4.93 34.25
C THR A 31 -33.78 5.02 32.75
N ASP A 32 -34.86 5.67 32.30
CA ASP A 32 -35.20 5.78 30.87
C ASP A 32 -34.12 6.53 30.09
N SER A 33 -33.56 7.58 30.68
CA SER A 33 -32.47 8.36 30.05
C SER A 33 -31.19 7.55 29.89
N GLU A 34 -30.87 6.73 30.87
CA GLU A 34 -29.64 5.90 30.84
C GLU A 34 -29.79 4.70 29.94
N GLU A 35 -30.99 4.09 29.89
CA GLU A 35 -31.34 3.03 28.94
C GLU A 35 -31.30 3.57 27.49
N MET A 36 -31.83 4.78 27.25
CA MET A 36 -31.76 5.41 25.94
C MET A 36 -30.33 5.72 25.54
N ARG A 37 -29.50 6.22 26.47
CA ARG A 37 -28.08 6.48 26.22
C ARG A 37 -27.32 5.18 25.86
N GLN A 38 -27.55 4.12 26.60
CA GLN A 38 -26.95 2.81 26.30
C GLN A 38 -27.41 2.27 24.95
N THR A 39 -28.70 2.42 24.64
CA THR A 39 -29.21 2.00 23.32
C THR A 39 -28.54 2.78 22.19
N LEU A 40 -28.41 4.10 22.33
CA LEU A 40 -27.72 4.94 21.36
C LEU A 40 -26.24 4.55 21.16
N GLU A 41 -25.55 4.24 22.25
CA GLU A 41 -24.16 3.78 22.17
C GLU A 41 -24.05 2.43 21.46
N LEU A 42 -24.92 1.48 21.76
CA LEU A 42 -24.90 0.15 21.15
C LEU A 42 -25.35 0.13 19.69
N THR A 43 -26.16 1.08 19.27
CA THR A 43 -26.66 1.19 17.89
C THR A 43 -25.86 2.18 17.04
N ARG A 44 -24.76 2.75 17.55
CA ARG A 44 -23.86 3.57 16.75
C ARG A 44 -23.34 2.78 15.54
N PRO A 45 -23.38 3.37 14.33
CA PRO A 45 -22.89 2.68 13.14
C PRO A 45 -21.37 2.64 13.11
N LEU A 46 -20.84 1.55 12.57
CA LEU A 46 -19.48 1.40 12.12
C LEU A 46 -19.47 1.19 10.61
N VAL A 47 -18.41 1.63 9.98
CA VAL A 47 -18.19 1.44 8.55
C VAL A 47 -16.91 0.62 8.36
N ALA A 48 -17.03 -0.48 7.64
CA ALA A 48 -15.87 -1.26 7.21
C ALA A 48 -15.78 -1.30 5.69
N ILE A 49 -14.55 -1.19 5.18
CA ILE A 49 -14.23 -1.41 3.78
C ILE A 49 -13.42 -2.70 3.73
N LEU A 50 -13.90 -3.66 2.96
CA LEU A 50 -13.22 -4.93 2.71
C LEU A 50 -12.66 -4.91 1.29
N MET A 51 -11.44 -5.38 1.11
CA MET A 51 -10.79 -5.46 -0.19
C MET A 51 -10.11 -6.81 -0.37
N VAL A 52 -10.39 -7.45 -1.50
CA VAL A 52 -9.66 -8.65 -1.92
C VAL A 52 -8.31 -8.23 -2.49
N ASP A 53 -7.23 -8.48 -1.74
CA ASP A 53 -5.90 -7.92 -2.02
C ASP A 53 -5.33 -8.37 -3.37
N ASN A 54 -5.49 -9.66 -3.66
CA ASN A 54 -4.91 -10.30 -4.84
C ASN A 54 -5.96 -10.71 -5.89
N TYR A 55 -7.02 -9.91 -6.03
CA TYR A 55 -8.15 -10.21 -6.93
C TYR A 55 -7.70 -10.53 -8.36
N GLU A 56 -6.82 -9.71 -8.95
CA GLU A 56 -6.36 -9.92 -10.32
C GLU A 56 -5.50 -11.20 -10.47
N GLU A 57 -4.63 -11.46 -9.50
CA GLU A 57 -3.82 -12.67 -9.47
C GLU A 57 -4.72 -13.91 -9.37
N LEU A 58 -5.72 -13.84 -8.49
CA LEU A 58 -6.73 -14.88 -8.30
C LEU A 58 -7.49 -15.16 -9.61
N MET A 59 -7.91 -14.09 -10.31
CA MET A 59 -8.65 -14.21 -11.57
C MET A 59 -7.78 -14.71 -12.73
N LYS A 60 -6.48 -14.37 -12.76
CA LYS A 60 -5.53 -14.89 -13.77
C LYS A 60 -5.18 -16.36 -13.56
N ALA A 61 -5.01 -16.78 -12.30
CA ALA A 61 -4.75 -18.17 -11.94
C ALA A 61 -5.96 -19.09 -12.16
N CYS A 62 -7.16 -18.49 -12.29
CA CYS A 62 -8.42 -19.23 -12.43
C CYS A 62 -8.79 -19.42 -13.91
N PRO A 63 -9.01 -20.66 -14.39
CA PRO A 63 -9.60 -20.91 -15.71
C PRO A 63 -10.93 -20.14 -15.86
N GLU A 64 -11.19 -19.59 -17.05
CA GLU A 64 -12.36 -18.74 -17.32
C GLU A 64 -13.68 -19.40 -16.90
N SER A 65 -13.81 -20.71 -17.13
CA SER A 65 -14.99 -21.49 -16.76
C SER A 65 -15.20 -21.63 -15.23
N LYS A 66 -14.20 -21.34 -14.40
CA LYS A 66 -14.26 -21.44 -12.93
C LYS A 66 -14.30 -20.10 -12.22
N ARG A 67 -14.09 -18.98 -12.92
CA ARG A 67 -14.05 -17.64 -12.31
C ARG A 67 -15.31 -17.31 -11.53
N SER A 68 -16.48 -17.53 -12.14
CA SER A 68 -17.77 -17.29 -11.47
C SER A 68 -17.95 -18.11 -10.20
N ALA A 69 -17.46 -19.36 -10.19
CA ALA A 69 -17.54 -20.21 -8.99
C ALA A 69 -16.62 -19.72 -7.87
N VAL A 70 -15.42 -19.24 -8.20
CA VAL A 70 -14.48 -18.67 -7.21
C VAL A 70 -15.04 -17.38 -6.61
N LEU A 71 -15.63 -16.50 -7.44
CA LEU A 71 -16.28 -15.28 -6.97
C LEU A 71 -17.49 -15.59 -6.09
N ALA A 72 -18.35 -16.51 -6.50
CA ALA A 72 -19.50 -16.93 -5.69
C ALA A 72 -19.08 -17.50 -4.34
N ALA A 73 -18.01 -18.33 -4.30
CA ALA A 73 -17.48 -18.86 -3.04
C ALA A 73 -16.92 -17.75 -2.13
N LEU A 74 -16.30 -16.74 -2.70
CA LEU A 74 -15.79 -15.57 -1.96
C LEU A 74 -16.94 -14.76 -1.39
N GLU A 75 -17.95 -14.45 -2.20
CA GLU A 75 -19.13 -13.72 -1.78
C GLU A 75 -19.92 -14.47 -0.71
N GLU A 76 -20.05 -15.80 -0.81
CA GLU A 76 -20.66 -16.66 0.21
C GLU A 76 -19.95 -16.49 1.56
N LYS A 77 -18.60 -16.54 1.59
CA LYS A 77 -17.83 -16.39 2.83
C LYS A 77 -18.00 -15.00 3.46
N LEU A 78 -18.04 -13.96 2.64
CA LEU A 78 -18.25 -12.59 3.10
C LEU A 78 -19.66 -12.38 3.63
N ASN A 79 -20.68 -12.86 2.91
CA ASN A 79 -22.07 -12.77 3.32
C ASN A 79 -22.35 -13.57 4.61
N ASP A 80 -21.86 -14.81 4.71
CA ASP A 80 -21.99 -15.64 5.91
C ASP A 80 -21.36 -14.97 7.14
N TRP A 81 -20.25 -14.27 6.95
CA TRP A 81 -19.59 -13.56 8.03
C TRP A 81 -20.37 -12.30 8.43
N ALA A 82 -20.87 -11.53 7.46
CA ALA A 82 -21.67 -10.33 7.70
C ALA A 82 -23.05 -10.65 8.29
N ALA A 83 -23.64 -11.77 7.93
CA ALA A 83 -24.96 -12.22 8.45
C ALA A 83 -24.98 -12.46 9.97
N GLY A 84 -23.81 -12.58 10.61
CA GLY A 84 -23.68 -12.67 12.07
C GLY A 84 -24.09 -11.42 12.83
N SER A 85 -24.22 -10.28 12.14
CA SER A 85 -24.79 -9.03 12.62
C SER A 85 -25.99 -8.64 11.77
N GLY A 86 -26.84 -7.72 12.22
CA GLY A 86 -27.90 -7.11 11.40
C GLY A 86 -27.38 -6.12 10.35
N GLY A 87 -26.09 -6.13 10.04
CA GLY A 87 -25.42 -5.18 9.17
C GLY A 87 -25.68 -5.38 7.68
N LEU A 88 -25.33 -4.37 6.89
CA LEU A 88 -25.51 -4.33 5.44
C LEU A 88 -24.14 -4.47 4.75
N LEU A 89 -23.95 -5.54 3.97
CA LEU A 89 -22.78 -5.75 3.11
C LEU A 89 -23.16 -5.47 1.65
N LEU A 90 -22.40 -4.60 0.99
CA LEU A 90 -22.60 -4.21 -0.41
C LEU A 90 -21.29 -4.30 -1.18
N SER A 91 -21.29 -4.95 -2.33
CA SER A 91 -20.21 -4.83 -3.32
C SER A 91 -20.38 -3.52 -4.08
N TYR A 92 -19.32 -2.68 -4.14
CA TYR A 92 -19.35 -1.42 -4.88
C TYR A 92 -18.24 -1.32 -5.95
N ASP A 93 -17.30 -2.26 -5.91
CA ASP A 93 -16.28 -2.41 -6.94
C ASP A 93 -15.96 -3.91 -7.10
N ARG A 94 -15.19 -4.29 -8.10
CA ARG A 94 -14.85 -5.70 -8.42
C ARG A 94 -14.19 -6.45 -7.26
N ASP A 95 -13.38 -5.74 -6.49
CA ASP A 95 -12.56 -6.27 -5.39
C ASP A 95 -12.91 -5.66 -4.04
N ARG A 96 -13.98 -4.80 -3.96
CA ARG A 96 -14.28 -4.03 -2.76
C ARG A 96 -15.73 -4.15 -2.33
N TYR A 97 -15.88 -4.23 -1.01
CA TYR A 97 -17.16 -4.31 -0.33
C TYR A 97 -17.23 -3.25 0.76
N LEU A 98 -18.40 -2.66 0.92
CA LEU A 98 -18.75 -1.77 2.02
C LEU A 98 -19.61 -2.57 2.99
N PHE A 99 -19.26 -2.55 4.27
CA PHE A 99 -20.00 -3.19 5.33
C PHE A 99 -20.34 -2.18 6.41
N VAL A 100 -21.62 -2.02 6.71
CA VAL A 100 -22.13 -1.13 7.76
C VAL A 100 -22.81 -2.00 8.81
N PHE A 101 -22.42 -1.87 10.07
CA PHE A 101 -22.93 -2.66 11.19
C PHE A 101 -22.96 -1.81 12.47
N GLU A 102 -23.50 -2.34 13.55
CA GLU A 102 -23.67 -1.60 14.79
C GLU A 102 -22.58 -1.92 15.83
N GLU A 103 -22.32 -0.97 16.74
CA GLU A 103 -21.32 -1.08 17.81
C GLU A 103 -21.51 -2.34 18.67
N LYS A 104 -22.76 -2.75 18.93
CA LYS A 104 -23.06 -3.97 19.69
C LYS A 104 -22.44 -5.25 19.12
N ASP A 105 -22.21 -5.28 17.80
CA ASP A 105 -21.68 -6.46 17.09
C ASP A 105 -20.16 -6.43 17.00
N TYR A 106 -19.52 -5.26 17.23
CA TYR A 106 -18.08 -5.05 17.11
C TYR A 106 -17.26 -6.02 17.99
N GLY A 107 -17.68 -6.21 19.24
CA GLY A 107 -17.01 -7.12 20.17
C GLY A 107 -16.91 -8.55 19.63
N GLY A 108 -17.96 -9.04 18.98
CA GLY A 108 -17.98 -10.38 18.39
C GLY A 108 -16.96 -10.55 17.23
N TYR A 109 -16.71 -9.51 16.45
CA TYR A 109 -15.72 -9.52 15.38
C TYR A 109 -14.28 -9.44 15.90
N THR A 110 -14.04 -8.62 16.91
CA THR A 110 -12.70 -8.46 17.52
C THR A 110 -12.26 -9.68 18.31
N GLU A 111 -13.18 -10.29 19.10
CA GLU A 111 -12.91 -11.54 19.83
C GLU A 111 -12.49 -12.67 18.89
N LYS A 112 -13.14 -12.79 17.73
CA LYS A 112 -12.81 -13.75 16.68
C LYS A 112 -11.65 -13.27 15.79
N LYS A 113 -11.05 -12.11 16.09
CA LYS A 113 -9.94 -11.50 15.34
C LYS A 113 -10.22 -11.40 13.85
N PHE A 114 -11.45 -11.03 13.49
CA PHE A 114 -11.92 -10.97 12.09
C PHE A 114 -11.66 -12.29 11.34
N ASP A 115 -12.24 -13.37 11.83
CA ASP A 115 -12.04 -14.74 11.33
C ASP A 115 -12.37 -14.94 9.83
N VAL A 116 -13.06 -13.99 9.21
CA VAL A 116 -13.30 -13.94 7.76
C VAL A 116 -11.98 -13.96 6.96
N LEU A 117 -10.90 -13.40 7.51
CA LEU A 117 -9.58 -13.45 6.88
C LEU A 117 -9.15 -14.91 6.62
N GLU A 118 -9.31 -15.78 7.61
CA GLU A 118 -8.99 -17.21 7.47
C GLU A 118 -9.98 -17.94 6.55
N LYS A 119 -11.26 -17.59 6.58
CA LYS A 119 -12.30 -18.17 5.73
C LYS A 119 -12.08 -17.85 4.26
N VAL A 120 -11.69 -16.59 3.95
CA VAL A 120 -11.37 -16.16 2.59
C VAL A 120 -10.12 -16.84 2.06
N ARG A 121 -9.10 -17.09 2.87
CA ARG A 121 -7.90 -17.85 2.46
C ARG A 121 -8.18 -19.29 2.02
N GLN A 122 -9.32 -19.86 2.42
CA GLN A 122 -9.74 -21.19 1.97
C GLN A 122 -10.25 -21.18 0.52
N VAL A 123 -10.61 -20.02 -0.01
CA VAL A 123 -11.00 -19.86 -1.41
C VAL A 123 -9.73 -19.86 -2.26
N GLN A 124 -9.60 -20.88 -3.10
CA GLN A 124 -8.43 -21.07 -3.96
C GLN A 124 -8.81 -21.01 -5.43
N ALA A 125 -8.02 -20.28 -6.21
CA ALA A 125 -7.97 -20.42 -7.67
C ALA A 125 -6.98 -21.53 -8.04
N GLY A 126 -7.02 -22.02 -9.26
CA GLY A 126 -6.08 -23.04 -9.73
C GLY A 126 -4.62 -22.75 -9.34
N GLU A 127 -3.79 -23.79 -9.28
CA GLU A 127 -2.35 -23.71 -8.95
C GLU A 127 -1.99 -23.20 -7.54
N GLY A 128 -2.90 -23.26 -6.59
CA GLY A 128 -2.62 -22.98 -5.17
C GLY A 128 -2.59 -21.49 -4.81
N VAL A 129 -3.13 -20.61 -5.63
CA VAL A 129 -3.34 -19.20 -5.30
C VAL A 129 -4.58 -19.09 -4.40
N SER A 130 -4.38 -18.68 -3.15
CA SER A 130 -5.45 -18.42 -2.17
C SER A 130 -5.86 -16.96 -2.20
N ALA A 131 -7.15 -16.68 -2.02
CA ALA A 131 -7.63 -15.32 -1.85
C ALA A 131 -7.11 -14.72 -0.54
N THR A 132 -6.79 -13.43 -0.54
CA THR A 132 -6.44 -12.65 0.65
C THR A 132 -7.33 -11.43 0.77
N LEU A 133 -7.63 -11.04 2.00
CA LEU A 133 -8.58 -9.98 2.31
C LEU A 133 -7.94 -8.96 3.26
N SER A 134 -8.08 -7.70 2.96
CA SER A 134 -7.79 -6.60 3.88
C SER A 134 -9.07 -5.89 4.30
N ILE A 135 -9.16 -5.53 5.57
CA ILE A 135 -10.32 -4.86 6.15
C ILE A 135 -9.87 -3.58 6.85
N GLY A 136 -10.50 -2.47 6.52
CA GLY A 136 -10.38 -1.21 7.25
C GLY A 136 -11.69 -0.87 7.91
N VAL A 137 -11.71 -0.66 9.22
CA VAL A 137 -12.91 -0.30 10.00
C VAL A 137 -12.75 1.10 10.55
N GLY A 138 -13.73 1.95 10.30
CA GLY A 138 -13.89 3.27 10.93
C GLY A 138 -14.92 3.22 12.05
N ARG A 139 -14.55 3.78 13.19
CA ARG A 139 -15.32 3.70 14.43
C ARG A 139 -15.27 5.03 15.19
N ASP A 140 -16.25 5.24 16.07
CA ASP A 140 -16.33 6.34 17.04
C ASP A 140 -16.23 7.74 16.42
N GLU A 141 -16.99 7.97 15.35
CA GLU A 141 -17.11 9.27 14.69
C GLU A 141 -18.57 9.74 14.64
N ASP A 142 -18.74 11.05 14.40
CA ASP A 142 -20.05 11.69 14.48
C ASP A 142 -20.81 11.69 13.13
N SER A 143 -20.15 11.25 12.03
CA SER A 143 -20.76 11.19 10.71
C SER A 143 -20.29 9.99 9.90
N PHE A 144 -21.14 9.51 8.98
CA PHE A 144 -20.79 8.45 8.05
C PHE A 144 -19.61 8.81 7.14
N ASP A 145 -19.45 10.07 6.75
CA ASP A 145 -18.32 10.55 5.97
C ASP A 145 -16.99 10.37 6.71
N GLN A 146 -16.95 10.69 7.99
CA GLN A 146 -15.77 10.50 8.83
C GLN A 146 -15.50 9.02 9.10
N LEU A 147 -16.54 8.22 9.36
CA LEU A 147 -16.40 6.76 9.50
C LEU A 147 -15.82 6.14 8.24
N PHE A 148 -16.31 6.54 7.06
CA PHE A 148 -15.79 6.05 5.77
C PHE A 148 -14.34 6.49 5.54
N LYS A 149 -13.98 7.73 5.87
CA LYS A 149 -12.58 8.21 5.79
C LYS A 149 -11.67 7.43 6.72
N ASN A 150 -12.11 7.17 7.96
CA ASN A 150 -11.35 6.36 8.90
C ASN A 150 -11.21 4.91 8.43
N ALA A 151 -12.28 4.32 7.88
CA ALA A 151 -12.21 2.99 7.28
C ALA A 151 -11.24 2.94 6.09
N SER A 152 -11.23 3.97 5.25
CA SER A 152 -10.30 4.08 4.12
C SER A 152 -8.85 4.18 4.60
N LEU A 153 -8.55 5.03 5.59
CA LEU A 153 -7.23 5.14 6.19
C LEU A 153 -6.79 3.85 6.87
N ALA A 154 -7.71 3.17 7.56
CA ALA A 154 -7.45 1.87 8.18
C ALA A 154 -7.13 0.80 7.13
N LEU A 155 -7.86 0.78 6.01
CA LEU A 155 -7.57 -0.11 4.89
C LEU A 155 -6.21 0.18 4.26
N GLU A 156 -5.87 1.46 4.02
CA GLU A 156 -4.55 1.86 3.54
C GLU A 156 -3.45 1.40 4.50
N MET A 157 -3.67 1.51 5.80
CA MET A 157 -2.74 1.02 6.81
C MET A 157 -2.59 -0.52 6.76
N ALA A 158 -3.70 -1.27 6.58
CA ALA A 158 -3.64 -2.72 6.39
C ALA A 158 -2.82 -3.10 5.15
N LEU A 159 -3.07 -2.43 4.03
CA LEU A 159 -2.37 -2.66 2.77
C LEU A 159 -0.89 -2.29 2.84
N SER A 160 -0.55 -1.18 3.53
CA SER A 160 0.85 -0.76 3.71
C SER A 160 1.69 -1.77 4.51
N ARG A 161 1.04 -2.59 5.33
CA ARG A 161 1.67 -3.64 6.14
C ARG A 161 1.68 -5.02 5.45
N GLY A 162 1.33 -5.07 4.16
CA GLY A 162 1.34 -6.28 3.35
C GLY A 162 -0.02 -6.95 3.16
N GLY A 163 -1.11 -6.31 3.56
CA GLY A 163 -2.47 -6.82 3.41
C GLY A 163 -2.78 -8.01 4.33
N ASP A 164 -3.87 -8.74 4.01
CA ASP A 164 -4.30 -9.97 4.70
C ASP A 164 -4.51 -9.77 6.20
N GLN A 165 -5.08 -8.62 6.58
CA GLN A 165 -5.31 -8.22 7.96
C GLN A 165 -6.48 -7.25 8.07
N ALA A 166 -7.02 -7.11 9.28
CA ALA A 166 -7.98 -6.08 9.62
C ALA A 166 -7.32 -4.99 10.47
N VAL A 167 -7.64 -3.76 10.16
CA VAL A 167 -7.23 -2.58 10.93
C VAL A 167 -8.46 -1.79 11.30
N VAL A 168 -8.58 -1.42 12.56
CA VAL A 168 -9.65 -0.58 13.09
C VAL A 168 -9.06 0.77 13.45
N LYS A 169 -9.71 1.84 13.01
CA LYS A 169 -9.36 3.20 13.37
C LYS A 169 -10.51 3.87 14.11
N ASP A 170 -10.27 4.27 15.35
CA ASP A 170 -11.09 5.21 16.09
C ASP A 170 -10.57 6.65 15.93
N ARG A 171 -11.07 7.61 16.69
CA ARG A 171 -10.63 9.02 16.65
C ARG A 171 -9.13 9.19 16.84
N VAL A 172 -8.48 8.33 17.63
CA VAL A 172 -7.11 8.54 18.12
C VAL A 172 -6.19 7.41 17.71
N ASN A 173 -6.67 6.15 17.74
CA ASN A 173 -5.82 4.96 17.69
C ASN A 173 -6.08 4.09 16.45
N PHE A 174 -5.09 3.22 16.18
CA PHE A 174 -5.23 2.11 15.26
C PHE A 174 -5.06 0.80 16.02
N GLU A 175 -5.95 -0.15 15.80
CA GLU A 175 -5.86 -1.52 16.29
C GLU A 175 -5.69 -2.49 15.13
N PHE A 176 -4.88 -3.53 15.32
CA PHE A 176 -4.48 -4.44 14.25
C PHE A 176 -4.87 -5.88 14.60
N TYR A 177 -5.50 -6.57 13.65
CA TYR A 177 -5.97 -7.95 13.78
C TYR A 177 -5.52 -8.78 12.60
N GLY A 178 -5.02 -10.00 12.83
CA GLY A 178 -4.46 -10.85 11.78
C GLY A 178 -3.06 -10.41 11.38
N GLY A 179 -2.70 -10.67 10.13
CA GLY A 179 -1.37 -10.34 9.58
C GLY A 179 -0.33 -11.42 9.87
N ARG A 180 0.08 -12.16 8.81
CA ARG A 180 1.17 -13.13 8.87
C ARG A 180 2.44 -12.53 8.26
N SER A 181 3.04 -11.53 8.92
CA SER A 181 4.24 -10.83 8.43
C SER A 181 5.40 -11.76 8.02
N LYS A 182 5.58 -12.89 8.67
CA LYS A 182 6.71 -13.81 8.39
C LYS A 182 6.59 -14.63 7.10
N SER A 183 5.39 -14.97 6.63
CA SER A 183 5.21 -15.77 5.39
C SER A 183 5.23 -14.90 4.14
N THR A 184 4.71 -13.69 4.22
CA THR A 184 4.73 -12.69 3.15
C THR A 184 6.16 -12.23 2.88
N GLU A 185 6.94 -11.96 3.94
CA GLU A 185 8.33 -11.54 3.84
C GLU A 185 9.25 -12.56 3.15
N LYS A 186 9.07 -13.87 3.44
CA LYS A 186 9.81 -14.94 2.74
C LYS A 186 9.42 -15.05 1.26
N ARG A 187 8.14 -14.97 0.92
CA ARG A 187 7.66 -14.99 -0.48
C ARG A 187 8.20 -13.81 -1.27
N THR A 188 8.25 -12.63 -0.67
CA THR A 188 8.71 -11.41 -1.31
C THR A 188 10.19 -11.47 -1.65
N LYS A 189 11.06 -11.92 -0.73
CA LYS A 189 12.51 -12.08 -0.99
C LYS A 189 12.80 -13.10 -2.09
N VAL A 190 12.03 -14.19 -2.14
CA VAL A 190 12.16 -15.17 -3.24
C VAL A 190 11.74 -14.55 -4.57
N LYS A 191 10.63 -13.80 -4.59
CA LYS A 191 10.14 -13.10 -5.79
C LYS A 191 11.17 -12.06 -6.26
N SER A 192 11.68 -11.21 -5.36
CA SER A 192 12.71 -10.21 -5.70
C SER A 192 13.95 -10.85 -6.29
N ARG A 193 14.42 -11.98 -5.76
CA ARG A 193 15.55 -12.73 -6.31
C ARG A 193 15.28 -13.28 -7.71
N VAL A 194 14.08 -13.85 -7.94
CA VAL A 194 13.69 -14.37 -9.26
C VAL A 194 13.61 -13.22 -10.26
N MET A 195 12.99 -12.10 -9.88
CA MET A 195 12.88 -10.92 -10.74
C MET A 195 14.25 -10.29 -11.03
N ALA A 196 15.15 -10.27 -10.04
CA ALA A 196 16.51 -9.80 -10.21
C ALA A 196 17.25 -10.64 -11.26
N ASN A 197 17.22 -11.97 -11.15
CA ASN A 197 17.84 -12.85 -12.13
C ASN A 197 17.27 -12.63 -13.53
N ALA A 198 15.93 -12.57 -13.66
CA ALA A 198 15.27 -12.35 -14.95
C ALA A 198 15.61 -10.97 -15.56
N LEU A 199 15.66 -9.90 -14.75
CA LEU A 199 16.12 -8.60 -15.22
C LEU A 199 17.58 -8.64 -15.65
N GLY A 200 18.43 -9.32 -14.89
CA GLY A 200 19.83 -9.52 -15.22
C GLY A 200 20.02 -10.19 -16.58
N GLU A 201 19.31 -11.28 -16.84
CA GLU A 201 19.33 -11.98 -18.12
C GLU A 201 18.86 -11.09 -19.28
N LEU A 202 17.77 -10.33 -19.08
CA LEU A 202 17.27 -9.40 -20.11
C LEU A 202 18.29 -8.31 -20.43
N ILE A 203 18.99 -7.78 -19.41
CA ILE A 203 20.05 -6.79 -19.60
C ILE A 203 21.25 -7.43 -20.32
N ASP A 204 21.67 -8.64 -19.94
CA ASP A 204 22.81 -9.32 -20.56
C ASP A 204 22.58 -9.63 -22.05
N ASP A 205 21.34 -9.98 -22.40
CA ASP A 205 20.94 -10.23 -23.78
C ASP A 205 20.73 -8.95 -24.61
N ALA A 206 20.58 -7.80 -23.95
CA ALA A 206 20.32 -6.54 -24.65
C ALA A 206 21.58 -5.97 -25.31
N LYS A 207 21.43 -5.35 -26.48
CA LYS A 207 22.50 -4.55 -27.11
C LYS A 207 22.68 -3.21 -26.42
N GLN A 208 21.60 -2.60 -25.96
CA GLN A 208 21.56 -1.38 -25.19
C GLN A 208 20.31 -1.36 -24.33
N VAL A 209 20.33 -0.58 -23.27
CA VAL A 209 19.22 -0.42 -22.33
C VAL A 209 18.76 1.02 -22.33
N TYR A 210 17.47 1.24 -22.47
CA TYR A 210 16.81 2.50 -22.14
C TYR A 210 15.97 2.33 -20.90
N VAL A 211 15.97 3.35 -20.07
CA VAL A 211 15.08 3.42 -18.90
C VAL A 211 14.24 4.67 -19.01
N MET A 212 12.95 4.57 -18.80
CA MET A 212 12.06 5.73 -18.71
C MET A 212 11.06 5.56 -17.57
N GLY A 213 10.64 6.66 -17.01
CA GLY A 213 9.54 6.71 -16.06
C GLY A 213 8.27 7.31 -16.66
N HIS A 214 7.49 7.97 -15.79
CA HIS A 214 6.31 8.72 -16.21
C HIS A 214 6.67 10.14 -16.67
N LYS A 215 5.79 10.76 -17.47
CA LYS A 215 5.83 12.19 -17.79
C LYS A 215 5.88 13.01 -16.50
N TYR A 216 6.65 14.11 -16.50
CA TYR A 216 6.91 14.94 -15.30
C TYR A 216 7.59 14.13 -14.18
N ALA A 217 8.62 13.37 -14.54
CA ALA A 217 9.35 12.49 -13.64
C ALA A 217 9.67 13.14 -12.29
N ASP A 218 9.42 12.44 -11.22
CA ASP A 218 9.74 12.84 -9.85
C ASP A 218 10.99 12.12 -9.32
N MET A 219 11.28 12.25 -8.03
CA MET A 219 12.48 11.66 -7.43
C MET A 219 12.42 10.13 -7.37
N ASP A 220 11.23 9.52 -7.31
CA ASP A 220 11.12 8.07 -7.31
C ASP A 220 11.40 7.51 -8.70
N SER A 221 10.79 8.11 -9.71
CA SER A 221 11.02 7.76 -11.12
C SER A 221 12.50 7.88 -11.52
N VAL A 222 13.14 9.03 -11.21
CA VAL A 222 14.56 9.27 -11.53
C VAL A 222 15.48 8.38 -10.69
N GLY A 223 15.21 8.21 -9.40
CA GLY A 223 15.98 7.34 -8.51
C GLY A 223 15.97 5.88 -8.99
N ALA A 224 14.79 5.36 -9.29
CA ALA A 224 14.63 4.01 -9.86
C ALA A 224 15.37 3.86 -11.18
N ALA A 225 15.29 4.87 -12.08
CA ALA A 225 16.02 4.85 -13.35
C ALA A 225 17.55 4.83 -13.16
N MET A 226 18.09 5.61 -12.22
CA MET A 226 19.53 5.59 -11.88
C MET A 226 19.96 4.23 -11.34
N GLY A 227 19.15 3.58 -10.49
CA GLY A 227 19.42 2.25 -9.98
C GLY A 227 19.47 1.18 -11.09
N VAL A 228 18.56 1.24 -12.06
CA VAL A 228 18.59 0.35 -13.24
C VAL A 228 19.82 0.63 -14.09
N CYS A 229 20.21 1.89 -14.29
CA CYS A 229 21.45 2.25 -15.00
C CYS A 229 22.70 1.73 -14.28
N CYS A 230 22.73 1.75 -12.94
CA CYS A 230 23.79 1.13 -12.16
C CYS A 230 23.91 -0.37 -12.47
N ILE A 231 22.80 -1.10 -12.46
CA ILE A 231 22.77 -2.53 -12.79
C ILE A 231 23.29 -2.77 -14.23
N ALA A 232 22.81 -1.98 -15.20
CA ALA A 232 23.23 -2.11 -16.60
C ALA A 232 24.73 -1.81 -16.77
N ARG A 233 25.25 -0.76 -16.14
CA ARG A 233 26.68 -0.38 -16.14
C ARG A 233 27.54 -1.51 -15.57
N LYS A 234 27.16 -2.11 -14.45
CA LYS A 234 27.86 -3.25 -13.85
C LYS A 234 27.96 -4.43 -14.82
N ARG A 235 26.94 -4.64 -15.64
CA ARG A 235 26.89 -5.69 -16.66
C ARG A 235 27.52 -5.29 -18.00
N GLY A 236 28.25 -4.15 -18.03
CA GLY A 236 28.92 -3.65 -19.21
C GLY A 236 28.02 -3.21 -20.36
N LYS A 237 26.74 -2.90 -20.04
CA LYS A 237 25.78 -2.45 -21.03
C LYS A 237 25.64 -0.93 -21.04
N LYS A 238 25.52 -0.36 -22.24
CA LYS A 238 25.18 1.03 -22.40
C LYS A 238 23.75 1.26 -21.95
N CYS A 239 23.57 2.17 -21.01
CA CYS A 239 22.24 2.56 -20.51
C CYS A 239 22.02 4.06 -20.72
N GLN A 240 20.82 4.43 -21.12
CA GLN A 240 20.38 5.83 -21.22
C GLN A 240 19.02 6.00 -20.55
N ILE A 241 18.85 7.14 -19.87
CA ILE A 241 17.58 7.52 -19.22
C ILE A 241 16.86 8.48 -20.17
N VAL A 242 15.66 8.07 -20.57
CA VAL A 242 14.77 8.87 -21.40
C VAL A 242 13.95 9.78 -20.48
N ILE A 243 14.17 11.08 -20.58
CA ILE A 243 13.54 12.07 -19.70
C ILE A 243 13.54 13.47 -20.33
N ASP A 244 12.47 14.22 -20.12
CA ASP A 244 12.46 15.65 -20.36
C ASP A 244 13.15 16.37 -19.18
N THR A 245 14.35 16.90 -19.42
CA THR A 245 15.16 17.57 -18.39
C THR A 245 14.62 18.94 -17.99
N GLU A 246 13.72 19.53 -18.79
CA GLU A 246 13.14 20.84 -18.54
C GLU A 246 11.82 20.73 -17.74
N ASN A 247 11.01 19.71 -18.01
CA ASN A 247 9.69 19.52 -17.41
C ASN A 247 9.65 18.32 -16.49
N ASN A 248 10.28 18.39 -15.31
CA ASN A 248 10.27 17.33 -14.32
C ASN A 248 10.26 17.91 -12.90
N ALA A 249 9.93 17.10 -11.90
CA ALA A 249 9.95 17.47 -10.49
C ALA A 249 11.28 17.12 -9.79
N ALA A 250 12.20 16.44 -10.47
CA ALA A 250 13.46 15.92 -9.92
C ALA A 250 14.71 16.78 -10.27
N HIS A 251 14.56 18.06 -10.63
CA HIS A 251 15.67 18.93 -11.02
C HIS A 251 16.91 18.87 -10.10
N PRO A 252 16.78 18.89 -8.75
CA PRO A 252 17.96 18.82 -7.89
C PRO A 252 18.75 17.52 -8.08
N LEU A 253 18.05 16.41 -8.27
CA LEU A 253 18.64 15.09 -8.46
C LEU A 253 19.31 14.98 -9.83
N ILE A 254 18.66 15.46 -10.88
CA ILE A 254 19.22 15.50 -12.24
C ILE A 254 20.52 16.30 -12.30
N ARG A 255 20.58 17.46 -11.64
CA ARG A 255 21.81 18.26 -11.57
C ARG A 255 22.95 17.51 -10.88
N ARG A 256 22.66 16.83 -9.79
CA ARG A 256 23.67 16.00 -9.08
C ARG A 256 24.16 14.84 -9.94
N MET A 257 23.26 14.21 -10.69
CA MET A 257 23.58 13.15 -11.63
C MET A 257 24.48 13.66 -12.76
N GLN A 258 24.14 14.78 -13.39
CA GLN A 258 24.91 15.39 -14.47
C GLN A 258 26.34 15.80 -14.05
N ALA A 259 26.55 16.07 -12.76
CA ALA A 259 27.86 16.38 -12.21
C ALA A 259 28.80 15.15 -12.10
N GLN A 260 28.29 13.94 -12.30
CA GLN A 260 29.06 12.71 -12.23
C GLN A 260 29.57 12.33 -13.61
N PRO A 261 30.88 12.02 -13.76
CA PRO A 261 31.45 11.61 -15.05
C PRO A 261 30.79 10.38 -15.67
N GLU A 262 30.33 9.44 -14.82
CA GLU A 262 29.68 8.19 -15.23
C GLU A 262 28.31 8.43 -15.89
N TYR A 263 27.73 9.59 -15.65
CA TYR A 263 26.44 9.99 -16.22
C TYR A 263 26.57 10.95 -17.41
N ALA A 264 27.79 11.19 -17.91
CA ALA A 264 28.00 11.98 -19.12
C ALA A 264 27.32 11.31 -20.33
N GLY A 265 26.33 12.00 -20.92
CA GLY A 265 25.58 11.47 -22.07
C GLY A 265 24.62 10.33 -21.76
N VAL A 266 24.25 10.12 -20.48
CA VAL A 266 23.26 9.12 -20.07
C VAL A 266 21.84 9.65 -20.27
N LEU A 267 21.60 10.96 -20.11
CA LEU A 267 20.29 11.54 -20.35
C LEU A 267 20.04 11.72 -21.84
N THR A 268 18.81 11.42 -22.27
CA THR A 268 18.37 11.58 -23.65
C THR A 268 16.87 11.90 -23.69
N THR A 269 16.42 12.59 -24.73
CA THR A 269 15.00 12.85 -24.94
C THR A 269 14.31 11.66 -25.60
N GLY A 270 12.98 11.58 -25.50
CA GLY A 270 12.19 10.53 -26.15
C GLY A 270 12.42 10.46 -27.66
N GLY A 271 12.46 11.62 -28.34
CA GLY A 271 12.71 11.69 -29.79
C GLY A 271 14.11 11.21 -30.20
N GLU A 272 15.15 11.59 -29.44
CA GLU A 272 16.52 11.10 -29.72
C GLU A 272 16.65 9.60 -29.46
N ALA A 273 16.05 9.10 -28.39
CA ALA A 273 16.05 7.69 -28.04
C ALA A 273 15.33 6.86 -29.12
N PHE A 274 14.17 7.34 -29.59
CA PHE A 274 13.42 6.72 -30.66
C PHE A 274 14.25 6.58 -31.94
N LEU A 275 14.93 7.65 -32.37
CA LEU A 275 15.79 7.64 -33.58
C LEU A 275 16.98 6.69 -33.46
N LYS A 276 17.47 6.43 -32.25
CA LYS A 276 18.63 5.56 -31.95
C LYS A 276 18.24 4.15 -31.54
N CYS A 277 16.94 3.87 -31.41
CA CYS A 277 16.44 2.56 -31.02
C CYS A 277 16.76 1.49 -32.09
N GLN A 278 17.32 0.37 -31.68
CA GLN A 278 17.75 -0.70 -32.56
C GLN A 278 17.10 -2.04 -32.14
N PRO A 279 16.99 -3.01 -33.07
CA PRO A 279 16.57 -4.36 -32.73
C PRO A 279 17.50 -4.96 -31.65
N GLY A 280 16.91 -5.49 -30.59
CA GLY A 280 17.62 -6.00 -29.41
C GLY A 280 17.84 -4.97 -28.30
N THR A 281 17.20 -3.80 -28.39
CA THR A 281 17.06 -2.85 -27.28
C THR A 281 16.13 -3.39 -26.20
N LEU A 282 16.52 -3.23 -24.94
CA LEU A 282 15.66 -3.41 -23.78
C LEU A 282 15.19 -2.04 -23.29
N LEU A 283 13.87 -1.88 -23.16
CA LEU A 283 13.25 -0.74 -22.51
C LEU A 283 12.81 -1.15 -21.11
N VAL A 284 13.30 -0.46 -20.08
CA VAL A 284 12.85 -0.64 -18.70
C VAL A 284 11.96 0.55 -18.34
N VAL A 285 10.70 0.28 -18.05
CA VAL A 285 9.74 1.28 -17.55
C VAL A 285 9.70 1.20 -16.04
N VAL A 286 9.95 2.32 -15.38
CA VAL A 286 9.95 2.42 -13.93
C VAL A 286 8.87 3.39 -13.46
N ASP A 287 8.30 3.12 -12.29
CA ASP A 287 7.38 4.01 -11.59
C ASP A 287 6.10 4.38 -12.35
N THR A 288 5.74 3.57 -13.32
CA THR A 288 4.44 3.61 -14.00
C THR A 288 4.17 2.30 -14.73
N ASN A 289 2.89 1.94 -14.84
CA ASN A 289 2.45 0.81 -15.67
C ASN A 289 1.45 1.23 -16.76
N ARG A 290 1.20 2.54 -16.93
CA ARG A 290 0.21 3.08 -17.88
C ARG A 290 0.89 3.56 -19.15
N PRO A 291 0.48 3.06 -20.34
CA PRO A 291 1.07 3.47 -21.62
C PRO A 291 0.99 4.98 -21.85
N GLU A 292 -0.13 5.61 -21.50
CA GLU A 292 -0.37 7.05 -21.67
C GLU A 292 0.42 7.93 -20.70
N SER A 293 0.99 7.35 -19.65
CA SER A 293 1.73 8.09 -18.63
C SER A 293 3.25 8.01 -18.80
N VAL A 294 3.77 7.13 -19.68
CA VAL A 294 5.22 6.99 -19.88
C VAL A 294 5.82 8.22 -20.53
N GLU A 295 7.09 8.46 -20.33
CA GLU A 295 7.84 9.61 -20.88
C GLU A 295 7.78 9.68 -22.42
N SER A 296 7.84 8.52 -23.11
CA SER A 296 7.72 8.43 -24.57
C SER A 296 6.89 7.21 -24.97
N GLU A 297 5.70 7.47 -25.49
CA GLU A 297 4.80 6.44 -26.03
C GLU A 297 5.40 5.78 -27.28
N GLU A 298 6.08 6.55 -28.14
CA GLU A 298 6.72 6.04 -29.34
C GLU A 298 7.82 5.02 -29.03
N MET A 299 8.61 5.26 -27.96
CA MET A 299 9.60 4.30 -27.48
C MET A 299 8.96 3.02 -26.97
N LEU A 300 7.85 3.14 -26.24
CA LEU A 300 7.11 1.98 -25.74
C LEU A 300 6.56 1.10 -26.88
N GLU A 301 6.01 1.73 -27.91
CA GLU A 301 5.46 1.02 -29.08
C GLU A 301 6.54 0.37 -29.96
N THR A 302 7.71 1.00 -30.04
CA THR A 302 8.81 0.54 -30.90
C THR A 302 9.60 -0.60 -30.27
N CYS A 303 9.76 -0.61 -28.93
CA CYS A 303 10.57 -1.61 -28.26
C CYS A 303 9.82 -2.94 -28.11
N ASN A 304 10.37 -4.01 -28.69
CA ASN A 304 9.80 -5.35 -28.58
C ASN A 304 10.10 -6.06 -27.25
N ARG A 305 11.05 -5.55 -26.47
CA ARG A 305 11.45 -6.08 -25.16
C ARG A 305 11.26 -5.00 -24.12
N VAL A 306 10.20 -5.13 -23.31
CA VAL A 306 9.84 -4.17 -22.27
C VAL A 306 9.88 -4.88 -20.92
N ALA A 307 10.55 -4.28 -19.94
CA ALA A 307 10.47 -4.66 -18.54
C ALA A 307 9.76 -3.55 -17.76
N VAL A 308 8.85 -3.89 -16.85
CA VAL A 308 8.13 -2.92 -16.02
C VAL A 308 8.45 -3.17 -14.54
N ILE A 309 8.86 -2.13 -13.83
CA ILE A 309 9.10 -2.12 -12.38
C ILE A 309 8.25 -1.02 -11.78
N ASP A 310 7.15 -1.38 -11.11
CA ASP A 310 6.16 -0.41 -10.67
C ASP A 310 5.44 -0.83 -9.39
N HIS A 311 5.05 0.15 -8.60
CA HIS A 311 4.30 -0.02 -7.36
C HIS A 311 2.89 0.59 -7.40
N HIS A 312 2.52 1.24 -8.49
CA HIS A 312 1.20 1.82 -8.65
C HIS A 312 0.14 0.74 -8.88
N ARG A 313 -1.07 0.97 -8.37
CA ARG A 313 -2.20 0.08 -8.67
C ARG A 313 -2.51 0.12 -10.17
N ARG A 314 -2.78 -1.05 -10.75
CA ARG A 314 -3.21 -1.15 -12.14
C ARG A 314 -4.56 -0.49 -12.31
N GLY A 315 -4.64 0.39 -13.32
CA GLY A 315 -5.88 0.94 -13.82
C GLY A 315 -6.51 0.04 -14.88
N SER A 316 -7.53 0.58 -15.58
CA SER A 316 -8.14 -0.07 -16.75
C SER A 316 -7.19 -0.15 -17.96
N SER A 317 -6.22 0.76 -18.05
CA SER A 317 -5.14 0.77 -19.05
C SER A 317 -3.82 0.42 -18.38
N TYR A 318 -3.08 -0.53 -18.94
CA TYR A 318 -1.74 -0.90 -18.47
C TYR A 318 -0.93 -1.51 -19.62
N ILE A 319 0.41 -1.51 -19.49
CA ILE A 319 1.32 -2.11 -20.46
C ILE A 319 1.12 -3.63 -20.47
N GLU A 320 0.61 -4.19 -21.54
CA GLU A 320 0.25 -5.62 -21.63
C GLU A 320 1.43 -6.49 -22.10
N LYS A 321 2.18 -6.02 -23.12
CA LYS A 321 3.27 -6.77 -23.74
C LYS A 321 4.60 -6.46 -23.05
N MET A 322 4.96 -7.26 -22.06
CA MET A 322 6.23 -7.09 -21.34
C MET A 322 6.96 -8.43 -21.18
N ALA A 323 8.28 -8.39 -21.31
CA ALA A 323 9.18 -9.52 -21.07
C ALA A 323 9.39 -9.77 -19.57
N LEU A 324 9.33 -8.71 -18.76
CA LEU A 324 9.37 -8.77 -17.30
C LEU A 324 8.32 -7.84 -16.69
N ASN A 325 7.63 -8.33 -15.67
CA ASN A 325 6.68 -7.54 -14.90
C ASN A 325 6.97 -7.68 -13.41
N TYR A 326 7.69 -6.71 -12.85
CA TYR A 326 7.89 -6.61 -11.41
C TYR A 326 6.97 -5.53 -10.84
N HIS A 327 5.72 -5.91 -10.68
CA HIS A 327 4.67 -5.05 -10.17
C HIS A 327 4.30 -5.46 -8.74
N GLU A 328 4.47 -4.52 -7.78
CA GLU A 328 4.27 -4.73 -6.34
C GLU A 328 3.51 -3.55 -5.72
N PRO A 329 2.17 -3.54 -5.75
CA PRO A 329 1.36 -2.42 -5.23
C PRO A 329 1.53 -2.13 -3.74
N TYR A 330 2.17 -3.04 -3.02
CA TYR A 330 2.44 -2.91 -1.58
C TYR A 330 3.85 -2.41 -1.27
N ALA A 331 4.69 -2.25 -2.27
CA ALA A 331 5.96 -1.56 -2.10
C ALA A 331 5.71 -0.06 -1.90
N SER A 332 6.60 0.60 -1.15
CA SER A 332 6.47 2.02 -0.89
C SER A 332 6.73 2.87 -2.13
N SER A 333 7.63 2.41 -3.00
CA SER A 333 8.13 3.15 -4.15
C SER A 333 8.78 2.22 -5.18
N ALA A 334 8.95 2.68 -6.42
CA ALA A 334 9.73 1.98 -7.43
C ALA A 334 11.23 1.92 -7.06
N SER A 335 11.74 2.94 -6.39
CA SER A 335 13.11 2.97 -5.83
C SER A 335 13.33 1.88 -4.78
N GLU A 336 12.35 1.56 -3.94
CA GLU A 336 12.40 0.41 -3.02
C GLU A 336 12.58 -0.89 -3.81
N LEU A 337 11.77 -1.10 -4.83
CA LEU A 337 11.83 -2.31 -5.67
C LEU A 337 13.18 -2.44 -6.38
N VAL A 338 13.69 -1.35 -6.95
CA VAL A 338 15.01 -1.35 -7.60
C VAL A 338 16.13 -1.59 -6.59
N ALA A 339 16.08 -0.97 -5.41
CA ALA A 339 17.06 -1.21 -4.34
C ALA A 339 17.08 -2.69 -3.90
N GLU A 340 15.92 -3.36 -3.86
CA GLU A 340 15.86 -4.80 -3.60
C GLU A 340 16.51 -5.63 -4.70
N LEU A 341 16.28 -5.30 -5.99
CA LEU A 341 16.93 -6.00 -7.10
C LEU A 341 18.45 -5.81 -7.09
N MET A 342 18.92 -4.61 -6.74
CA MET A 342 20.34 -4.29 -6.64
C MET A 342 21.07 -5.17 -5.63
N GLN A 343 20.42 -5.58 -4.53
CA GLN A 343 21.03 -6.49 -3.54
C GLN A 343 21.50 -7.84 -4.13
N TYR A 344 20.92 -8.24 -5.27
CA TYR A 344 21.26 -9.50 -5.95
C TYR A 344 22.12 -9.32 -7.20
N LEU A 345 22.22 -8.10 -7.74
CA LEU A 345 22.77 -7.84 -9.06
C LEU A 345 24.08 -7.04 -9.05
N VAL A 346 24.38 -6.33 -7.96
CA VAL A 346 25.55 -5.46 -7.85
C VAL A 346 26.26 -5.65 -6.52
N GLU A 347 27.56 -5.42 -6.53
CA GLU A 347 28.35 -5.35 -5.30
C GLU A 347 28.36 -3.91 -4.75
N PRO A 348 28.54 -3.71 -3.44
CA PRO A 348 28.59 -2.37 -2.86
C PRO A 348 29.55 -1.41 -3.53
N SER A 349 30.69 -1.90 -4.02
CA SER A 349 31.72 -1.13 -4.74
C SER A 349 31.29 -0.64 -6.12
N ASP A 350 30.23 -1.20 -6.70
CA ASP A 350 29.74 -0.84 -8.03
C ASP A 350 28.77 0.34 -8.00
N VAL A 351 28.24 0.66 -6.82
CA VAL A 351 27.19 1.66 -6.63
C VAL A 351 27.83 3.01 -6.28
N LEU A 352 27.53 4.01 -7.08
CA LEU A 352 27.94 5.38 -6.78
C LEU A 352 27.08 5.94 -5.62
N LYS A 353 27.71 6.79 -4.79
CA LYS A 353 27.00 7.45 -3.69
C LYS A 353 25.74 8.19 -4.17
N CYS A 354 25.83 8.88 -5.31
CA CYS A 354 24.70 9.61 -5.89
C CYS A 354 23.54 8.69 -6.30
N GLU A 355 23.81 7.44 -6.70
CA GLU A 355 22.77 6.46 -7.04
C GLU A 355 22.03 5.96 -5.79
N ALA A 356 22.80 5.67 -4.74
CA ALA A 356 22.21 5.31 -3.45
C ALA A 356 21.39 6.46 -2.86
N GLU A 357 21.86 7.71 -2.95
CA GLU A 357 21.13 8.90 -2.52
C GLU A 357 19.87 9.14 -3.36
N ALA A 358 19.92 8.89 -4.68
CA ALA A 358 18.79 9.04 -5.57
C ALA A 358 17.66 8.06 -5.25
N LEU A 359 17.99 6.78 -5.07
CA LEU A 359 17.03 5.75 -4.65
C LEU A 359 16.43 6.07 -3.27
N LEU A 360 17.26 6.52 -2.33
CA LEU A 360 16.77 6.91 -1.00
C LEU A 360 15.84 8.14 -1.08
N ALA A 361 16.14 9.11 -1.94
CA ALA A 361 15.28 10.27 -2.16
C ALA A 361 13.90 9.88 -2.72
N GLY A 362 13.82 8.91 -3.64
CA GLY A 362 12.58 8.35 -4.13
C GLY A 362 11.76 7.71 -3.00
N ILE A 363 12.38 6.83 -2.21
CA ILE A 363 11.73 6.21 -1.05
C ILE A 363 11.20 7.29 -0.07
N VAL A 364 12.00 8.30 0.23
CA VAL A 364 11.65 9.38 1.17
C VAL A 364 10.48 10.21 0.65
N LEU A 365 10.44 10.51 -0.66
CA LEU A 365 9.34 11.25 -1.29
C LEU A 365 8.02 10.50 -1.14
N ASP A 366 7.97 9.26 -1.60
CA ASP A 366 6.75 8.46 -1.67
C ASP A 366 6.22 8.05 -0.29
N THR A 367 7.12 7.82 0.65
CA THR A 367 6.77 7.52 2.04
C THR A 367 6.46 8.77 2.86
N LYS A 368 6.61 9.97 2.32
CA LYS A 368 6.52 11.24 3.06
C LYS A 368 7.37 11.20 4.33
N ASN A 369 8.67 10.98 4.17
CA ASN A 369 9.63 10.80 5.27
C ASN A 369 9.29 9.59 6.17
N PHE A 370 9.00 8.44 5.59
CA PHE A 370 8.67 7.19 6.30
C PHE A 370 7.40 7.25 7.17
N ILE A 371 6.47 8.19 6.86
CA ILE A 371 5.19 8.30 7.56
C ILE A 371 4.13 7.41 6.89
N ASN A 372 4.11 7.35 5.55
CA ASN A 372 3.10 6.65 4.78
C ASN A 372 3.69 5.43 4.06
N ARG A 373 2.88 4.39 3.85
CA ARG A 373 3.21 3.18 3.07
C ARG A 373 4.56 2.54 3.44
N THR A 374 5.00 2.68 4.70
CA THR A 374 6.30 2.20 5.16
C THR A 374 6.15 0.82 5.80
N GLY A 375 6.83 -0.17 5.25
CA GLY A 375 6.89 -1.53 5.76
C GLY A 375 8.31 -1.95 6.17
N GLY A 376 8.47 -3.18 6.64
CA GLY A 376 9.80 -3.74 6.95
C GLY A 376 10.74 -3.70 5.75
N ARG A 377 10.24 -4.00 4.53
CA ARG A 377 10.98 -3.91 3.26
C ARG A 377 11.55 -2.52 3.00
N THR A 378 10.74 -1.48 3.25
CA THR A 378 11.15 -0.08 3.06
C THR A 378 12.34 0.27 3.94
N PHE A 379 12.32 -0.13 5.22
CA PHE A 379 13.45 0.08 6.12
C PHE A 379 14.66 -0.78 5.75
N GLU A 380 14.48 -2.01 5.27
CA GLU A 380 15.58 -2.85 4.77
C GLU A 380 16.25 -2.21 3.54
N ALA A 381 15.46 -1.71 2.58
CA ALA A 381 15.96 -0.97 1.42
C ALA A 381 16.70 0.30 1.82
N ALA A 382 16.12 1.11 2.71
CA ALA A 382 16.77 2.32 3.21
C ALA A 382 18.09 2.00 3.96
N ALA A 383 18.11 0.96 4.79
CA ALA A 383 19.31 0.51 5.48
C ALA A 383 20.38 -0.01 4.51
N PHE A 384 19.98 -0.70 3.44
CA PHE A 384 20.91 -1.11 2.36
C PHE A 384 21.53 0.13 1.68
N LEU A 385 20.71 1.09 1.26
CA LEU A 385 21.18 2.32 0.63
C LEU A 385 22.06 3.16 1.55
N ARG A 386 21.75 3.20 2.85
CA ARG A 386 22.60 3.88 3.84
C ARG A 386 23.99 3.23 3.96
N ARG A 387 24.07 1.89 3.92
CA ARG A 387 25.35 1.17 3.90
C ARG A 387 26.18 1.46 2.64
N LEU A 388 25.52 1.77 1.52
CA LEU A 388 26.17 2.19 0.26
C LEU A 388 26.62 3.67 0.29
N GLY A 389 26.42 4.38 1.39
CA GLY A 389 26.89 5.74 1.61
C GLY A 389 25.84 6.82 1.34
N ALA A 390 24.57 6.48 1.12
CA ALA A 390 23.51 7.48 1.01
C ALA A 390 23.41 8.30 2.32
N ASP A 391 23.28 9.61 2.17
CA ASP A 391 23.12 10.53 3.28
C ASP A 391 21.66 10.99 3.43
#